data_13e389629d03676bf80d85c3b66aa8f1
#
_entry.id   13e389629d03676bf80d85c3b66aa8f1
#
_cell.length_a   1.000
_cell.length_b   1.000
_cell.length_c   1.000
_cell.angle_alpha   90.00
_cell.angle_beta   90.00
_cell.angle_gamma   90.00
#
_symmetry.space_group_name_H-M   'P 1'
#
loop_
_entity.id
_entity.type
_entity.pdbx_description
1 polymer ?
#
loop_
_entity_poly.entity_id
_entity_poly.type
_entity_poly.pdbx_seq_one_letter_code
_entity_poly.pdbx_strand_id
1 'polypeptide(L)'
;MNIVPCHRLLLLLIACLLATAADAGVKKRDTIKSLEGKTYDLRPGRVIVNSTAMARDNYKAFLDLVSDDPDLRAEAMRRLADLELEATEAQQLASNIETLDTTRFESAVSLFLQLLEAYPDYRRNDTVLYQLARAYEISGMTDDALEVVNELVDR
;
A
#
# COMPACT_ATOMS: atom_id res chain seq x y z
N MET A 1 -73.83 -13.34 16.40
CA MET A 1 -72.84 -13.39 15.31
C MET A 1 -72.45 -11.95 14.99
N ASN A 2 -71.45 -11.42 15.67
CA ASN A 2 -71.03 -10.01 15.52
C ASN A 2 -70.08 -9.84 14.33
N ILE A 3 -70.61 -9.29 13.27
CA ILE A 3 -69.83 -8.96 12.07
C ILE A 3 -69.08 -7.66 12.36
N VAL A 4 -67.82 -7.77 12.64
CA VAL A 4 -66.93 -6.58 12.76
C VAL A 4 -66.79 -5.95 11.38
N PRO A 5 -67.12 -4.67 11.19
CA PRO A 5 -67.16 -4.06 9.88
C PRO A 5 -65.73 -3.96 9.33
N CYS A 6 -65.53 -4.47 8.14
CA CYS A 6 -64.25 -4.62 7.42
C CYS A 6 -63.39 -3.34 7.36
N HIS A 7 -63.99 -2.15 7.47
CA HIS A 7 -63.28 -0.87 7.48
C HIS A 7 -62.50 -0.60 8.79
N ARG A 8 -62.91 -1.20 9.94
CA ARG A 8 -62.16 -1.08 11.21
C ARG A 8 -60.90 -1.95 11.19
N LEU A 9 -60.95 -3.10 10.52
CA LEU A 9 -59.81 -3.97 10.34
C LEU A 9 -58.77 -3.35 9.38
N LEU A 10 -59.26 -2.66 8.32
CA LEU A 10 -58.44 -1.94 7.37
C LEU A 10 -57.70 -0.74 8.01
N LEU A 11 -58.38 0.00 8.89
CA LEU A 11 -57.77 1.11 9.62
C LEU A 11 -56.73 0.68 10.62
N LEU A 12 -56.89 -0.47 11.26
CA LEU A 12 -55.87 -1.05 12.14
C LEU A 12 -54.63 -1.55 11.37
N LEU A 13 -54.81 -2.10 10.17
CA LEU A 13 -53.71 -2.51 9.30
C LEU A 13 -52.93 -1.31 8.79
N ILE A 14 -53.59 -0.21 8.43
CA ILE A 14 -52.91 1.03 7.99
C ILE A 14 -52.16 1.68 9.16
N ALA A 15 -52.71 1.67 10.37
CA ALA A 15 -52.04 2.19 11.57
C ALA A 15 -50.78 1.37 11.94
N CYS A 16 -50.76 0.04 11.74
CA CYS A 16 -49.57 -0.80 11.93
C CYS A 16 -48.49 -0.57 10.86
N LEU A 17 -48.87 -0.25 9.61
CA LEU A 17 -47.91 0.03 8.56
C LEU A 17 -47.21 1.38 8.73
N LEU A 18 -47.81 2.34 9.41
CA LEU A 18 -47.19 3.65 9.67
C LEU A 18 -46.28 3.67 10.90
N ALA A 19 -46.28 2.65 11.74
CA ALA A 19 -45.46 2.56 12.94
C ALA A 19 -44.05 1.99 12.71
N THR A 20 -43.71 1.53 11.50
CA THR A 20 -42.38 0.93 11.19
C THR A 20 -41.44 1.87 10.47
N ALA A 21 -41.80 3.15 10.30
CA ALA A 21 -40.97 4.12 9.59
C ALA A 21 -40.33 5.15 10.54
N ALA A 22 -39.77 4.71 11.65
CA ALA A 22 -38.94 5.63 12.47
C ALA A 22 -37.99 4.85 13.35
N ASP A 23 -36.84 4.51 12.82
CA ASP A 23 -35.53 4.66 13.48
C ASP A 23 -34.41 4.21 12.56
N ALA A 24 -34.26 4.83 11.41
CA ALA A 24 -32.99 4.89 10.76
C ALA A 24 -32.19 5.95 11.52
N GLY A 25 -31.65 5.58 12.68
CA GLY A 25 -30.73 6.40 13.43
C GLY A 25 -29.56 6.77 12.51
N VAL A 26 -29.59 7.98 11.94
CA VAL A 26 -28.48 8.56 11.21
C VAL A 26 -27.32 8.58 12.17
N LYS A 27 -26.41 7.61 12.02
CA LYS A 27 -25.19 7.52 12.78
C LYS A 27 -24.44 8.83 12.54
N LYS A 28 -24.49 9.72 13.53
CA LYS A 28 -23.88 11.05 13.47
C LYS A 28 -22.40 10.83 13.14
N ARG A 29 -21.99 11.23 11.93
CA ARG A 29 -20.58 11.12 11.54
C ARG A 29 -19.79 12.02 12.46
N ASP A 30 -18.80 11.46 13.14
CA ASP A 30 -17.88 12.24 13.95
C ASP A 30 -17.14 13.21 13.01
N THR A 31 -17.33 14.50 13.27
CA THR A 31 -16.63 15.55 12.55
C THR A 31 -15.42 16.00 13.37
N ILE A 32 -14.43 16.65 12.73
CA ILE A 32 -13.26 17.21 13.43
C ILE A 32 -13.70 18.09 14.61
N LYS A 33 -14.82 18.81 14.46
CA LYS A 33 -15.38 19.63 15.52
C LYS A 33 -15.85 18.82 16.76
N SER A 34 -16.21 17.54 16.58
CA SER A 34 -16.57 16.64 17.71
C SER A 34 -15.36 16.18 18.51
N LEU A 35 -14.15 16.41 17.99
CA LEU A 35 -12.87 16.09 18.62
C LEU A 35 -12.31 17.27 19.43
N GLU A 36 -12.88 18.47 19.25
CA GLU A 36 -12.46 19.69 19.92
C GLU A 36 -12.65 19.54 21.44
N GLY A 37 -11.59 19.74 22.21
CA GLY A 37 -11.58 19.58 23.66
C GLY A 37 -11.43 18.15 24.19
N LYS A 38 -11.32 17.14 23.31
CA LYS A 38 -10.99 15.77 23.73
C LYS A 38 -9.49 15.57 23.80
N THR A 39 -8.97 15.24 24.96
CA THR A 39 -7.59 14.82 25.13
C THR A 39 -7.48 13.34 24.82
N TYR A 40 -6.74 13.00 23.76
CA TYR A 40 -6.44 11.60 23.42
C TYR A 40 -5.07 11.25 24.01
N ASP A 41 -5.02 10.19 24.79
CA ASP A 41 -3.76 9.57 25.21
C ASP A 41 -3.15 8.86 23.98
N LEU A 42 -2.41 9.63 23.19
CA LEU A 42 -1.62 9.10 22.07
C LEU A 42 -0.39 8.40 22.67
N ARG A 43 -0.59 7.22 23.23
CA ARG A 43 0.56 6.37 23.53
C ARG A 43 1.25 6.13 22.20
N PRO A 44 2.54 6.50 22.05
CA PRO A 44 3.27 6.14 20.86
C PRO A 44 3.13 4.64 20.69
N GLY A 45 2.53 4.22 19.58
CA GLY A 45 2.41 2.81 19.24
C GLY A 45 3.79 2.20 19.41
N ARG A 46 3.85 0.94 19.81
CA ARG A 46 5.11 0.21 19.95
C ARG A 46 5.91 0.45 18.67
N VAL A 47 6.98 1.23 18.75
CA VAL A 47 7.89 1.41 17.63
C VAL A 47 8.42 0.01 17.32
N ILE A 48 7.97 -0.57 16.21
CA ILE A 48 8.51 -1.85 15.74
C ILE A 48 9.88 -1.51 15.16
N VAL A 49 10.88 -1.54 16.04
CA VAL A 49 12.28 -1.40 15.65
C VAL A 49 12.58 -2.55 14.70
N ASN A 50 13.08 -2.24 13.50
CA ASN A 50 13.42 -3.20 12.42
C ASN A 50 12.23 -3.77 11.61
N SER A 51 11.10 -3.07 11.50
CA SER A 51 9.99 -3.52 10.65
C SER A 51 10.41 -3.74 9.19
N THR A 52 11.25 -2.86 8.64
CA THR A 52 11.75 -2.95 7.26
C THR A 52 12.67 -4.15 7.08
N ALA A 53 13.59 -4.42 8.02
CA ALA A 53 14.46 -5.60 7.97
C ALA A 53 13.63 -6.90 8.01
N MET A 54 12.67 -6.99 8.93
CA MET A 54 11.78 -8.15 9.02
C MET A 54 10.93 -8.32 7.75
N ALA A 55 10.44 -7.23 7.16
CA ALA A 55 9.69 -7.28 5.91
C ALA A 55 10.56 -7.81 4.75
N ARG A 56 11.81 -7.36 4.63
CA ARG A 56 12.75 -7.89 3.63
C ARG A 56 12.99 -9.39 3.80
N ASP A 57 13.25 -9.84 5.03
CA ASP A 57 13.47 -11.26 5.32
C ASP A 57 12.23 -12.11 4.98
N ASN A 58 11.03 -11.59 5.26
CA ASN A 58 9.79 -12.25 4.91
C ASN A 58 9.60 -12.35 3.39
N TYR A 59 9.92 -11.30 2.62
CA TYR A 59 9.82 -11.36 1.16
C TYR A 59 10.88 -12.30 0.56
N LYS A 60 12.10 -12.36 1.10
CA LYS A 60 13.12 -13.35 0.69
C LYS A 60 12.62 -14.77 0.92
N ALA A 61 12.14 -15.07 2.12
CA ALA A 61 11.59 -16.39 2.44
C ALA A 61 10.37 -16.73 1.57
N PHE A 62 9.52 -15.75 1.28
CA PHE A 62 8.38 -15.94 0.39
C PHE A 62 8.81 -16.29 -1.04
N LEU A 63 9.82 -15.62 -1.60
CA LEU A 63 10.36 -15.89 -2.93
C LEU A 63 10.98 -17.28 -3.05
N ASP A 64 11.50 -17.83 -1.95
CA ASP A 64 12.02 -19.20 -1.90
C ASP A 64 10.90 -20.26 -1.94
N LEU A 65 9.70 -19.90 -1.48
CA LEU A 65 8.55 -20.80 -1.40
C LEU A 65 7.64 -20.76 -2.62
N VAL A 66 7.51 -19.60 -3.26
CA VAL A 66 6.58 -19.37 -4.38
C VAL A 66 7.29 -19.61 -5.70
N SER A 67 7.02 -20.78 -6.32
CA SER A 67 7.55 -21.14 -7.63
C SER A 67 6.53 -21.01 -8.77
N ASP A 68 5.24 -21.16 -8.49
CA ASP A 68 4.24 -21.51 -9.49
C ASP A 68 3.35 -20.33 -9.95
N ASP A 69 3.43 -19.16 -9.29
CA ASP A 69 2.67 -17.97 -9.65
C ASP A 69 3.60 -16.83 -10.07
N PRO A 70 3.76 -16.58 -11.40
CA PRO A 70 4.67 -15.57 -11.91
C PRO A 70 4.27 -14.14 -11.51
N ASP A 71 2.98 -13.83 -11.45
CA ASP A 71 2.50 -12.49 -11.09
C ASP A 71 2.77 -12.18 -9.61
N LEU A 72 2.51 -13.16 -8.77
CA LEU A 72 2.76 -13.05 -7.33
C LEU A 72 4.26 -12.97 -7.03
N ARG A 73 5.06 -13.73 -7.79
CA ARG A 73 6.52 -13.70 -7.68
C ARG A 73 7.09 -12.34 -8.12
N ALA A 74 6.63 -11.81 -9.25
CA ALA A 74 7.02 -10.49 -9.73
C ALA A 74 6.66 -9.37 -8.73
N GLU A 75 5.45 -9.40 -8.15
CA GLU A 75 5.05 -8.45 -7.12
C GLU A 75 5.93 -8.54 -5.86
N ALA A 76 6.27 -9.76 -5.43
CA ALA A 76 7.14 -9.95 -4.27
C ALA A 76 8.57 -9.44 -4.53
N MET A 77 9.14 -9.69 -5.72
CA MET A 77 10.43 -9.16 -6.12
C MET A 77 10.43 -7.64 -6.14
N ARG A 78 9.39 -7.03 -6.72
CA ARG A 78 9.23 -5.57 -6.73
C ARG A 78 9.22 -5.00 -5.31
N ARG A 79 8.42 -5.60 -4.42
CA ARG A 79 8.33 -5.17 -3.01
C ARG A 79 9.64 -5.32 -2.27
N LEU A 80 10.37 -6.40 -2.52
CA LEU A 80 11.68 -6.59 -1.91
C LEU A 80 12.67 -5.51 -2.41
N ALA A 81 12.68 -5.23 -3.72
CA ALA A 81 13.54 -4.19 -4.29
C ALA A 81 13.22 -2.79 -3.74
N ASP A 82 11.92 -2.45 -3.62
CA ASP A 82 11.47 -1.19 -3.00
C ASP A 82 12.00 -1.08 -1.55
N LEU A 83 11.91 -2.14 -0.75
CA LEU A 83 12.39 -2.17 0.63
C LEU A 83 13.92 -2.09 0.75
N GLU A 84 14.67 -2.71 -0.18
CA GLU A 84 16.14 -2.58 -0.22
C GLU A 84 16.54 -1.15 -0.57
N LEU A 85 15.87 -0.51 -1.54
CA LEU A 85 16.08 0.88 -1.89
C LEU A 85 15.82 1.82 -0.71
N GLU A 86 14.64 1.71 -0.09
CA GLU A 86 14.24 2.51 1.08
C GLU A 86 15.22 2.36 2.26
N ALA A 87 15.66 1.13 2.53
CA ALA A 87 16.61 0.86 3.61
C ALA A 87 17.97 1.53 3.35
N THR A 88 18.42 1.51 2.09
CA THR A 88 19.68 2.13 1.69
C THR A 88 19.61 3.65 1.76
N GLU A 89 18.51 4.25 1.30
CA GLU A 89 18.25 5.69 1.46
C GLU A 89 18.25 6.12 2.93
N ALA A 90 17.56 5.37 3.78
CA ALA A 90 17.51 5.66 5.21
C ALA A 90 18.90 5.58 5.86
N GLN A 91 19.72 4.60 5.47
CA GLN A 91 21.10 4.48 5.94
C GLN A 91 21.98 5.63 5.46
N GLN A 92 21.84 6.06 4.21
CA GLN A 92 22.58 7.19 3.66
C GLN A 92 22.26 8.48 4.42
N LEU A 93 20.97 8.74 4.67
CA LEU A 93 20.53 9.89 5.46
C LEU A 93 21.06 9.87 6.90
N ALA A 94 21.10 8.69 7.52
CA ALA A 94 21.55 8.53 8.89
C ALA A 94 23.07 8.67 9.04
N SER A 95 23.85 8.31 8.00
CA SER A 95 25.31 8.28 8.06
C SER A 95 25.97 9.63 7.81
N ASN A 96 25.23 10.66 7.37
CA ASN A 96 25.75 12.00 7.07
C ASN A 96 26.99 11.98 6.14
N ILE A 97 27.15 10.93 5.33
CA ILE A 97 28.31 10.70 4.45
C ILE A 97 28.02 11.38 3.12
N GLU A 98 28.79 12.39 2.79
CA GLU A 98 28.72 13.08 1.49
C GLU A 98 29.27 12.25 0.31
N THR A 99 29.94 11.12 0.60
CA THR A 99 30.49 10.26 -0.45
C THR A 99 29.41 9.35 -0.99
N LEU A 100 29.10 9.50 -2.29
CA LEU A 100 28.24 8.60 -3.05
C LEU A 100 28.92 7.21 -3.10
N ASP A 101 28.38 6.28 -2.35
CA ASP A 101 28.78 4.88 -2.40
C ASP A 101 27.77 4.13 -3.29
N THR A 102 28.11 4.00 -4.57
CA THR A 102 27.26 3.37 -5.59
C THR A 102 26.93 1.91 -5.24
N THR A 103 27.83 1.24 -4.50
CA THR A 103 27.65 -0.19 -4.16
C THR A 103 26.50 -0.44 -3.22
N ARG A 104 26.07 0.59 -2.48
CA ARG A 104 24.96 0.46 -1.53
C ARG A 104 23.61 0.19 -2.21
N PHE A 105 23.45 0.64 -3.45
CA PHE A 105 22.20 0.48 -4.21
C PHE A 105 22.19 -0.77 -5.10
N GLU A 106 23.31 -1.48 -5.21
CA GLU A 106 23.45 -2.66 -6.08
C GLU A 106 22.38 -3.72 -5.81
N SER A 107 22.01 -3.93 -4.55
CA SER A 107 21.00 -4.93 -4.19
C SER A 107 19.62 -4.59 -4.78
N ALA A 108 19.20 -3.34 -4.65
CA ALA A 108 17.91 -2.89 -5.19
C ALA A 108 17.92 -2.87 -6.72
N VAL A 109 18.99 -2.30 -7.32
CA VAL A 109 19.18 -2.25 -8.78
C VAL A 109 19.17 -3.66 -9.38
N SER A 110 19.92 -4.60 -8.79
CA SER A 110 19.95 -5.99 -9.25
C SER A 110 18.57 -6.66 -9.21
N LEU A 111 17.79 -6.44 -8.17
CA LEU A 111 16.44 -6.98 -8.06
C LEU A 111 15.47 -6.39 -9.11
N PHE A 112 15.55 -5.08 -9.36
CA PHE A 112 14.73 -4.45 -10.40
C PHE A 112 15.11 -4.96 -11.80
N LEU A 113 16.40 -5.08 -12.12
CA LEU A 113 16.85 -5.62 -13.41
C LEU A 113 16.44 -7.08 -13.60
N GLN A 114 16.61 -7.92 -12.56
CA GLN A 114 16.16 -9.31 -12.61
C GLN A 114 14.63 -9.42 -12.82
N LEU A 115 13.87 -8.52 -12.21
CA LEU A 115 12.43 -8.50 -12.40
C LEU A 115 12.05 -8.14 -13.83
N LEU A 116 12.65 -7.09 -14.41
CA LEU A 116 12.38 -6.67 -15.79
C LEU A 116 12.77 -7.76 -16.80
N GLU A 117 13.87 -8.48 -16.56
CA GLU A 117 14.33 -9.58 -17.41
C GLU A 117 13.40 -10.81 -17.30
N ALA A 118 13.06 -11.22 -16.07
CA ALA A 118 12.27 -12.43 -15.84
C ALA A 118 10.77 -12.25 -16.12
N TYR A 119 10.25 -11.03 -16.01
CA TYR A 119 8.83 -10.71 -16.12
C TYR A 119 8.58 -9.48 -17.01
N PRO A 120 8.91 -9.55 -18.32
CA PRO A 120 8.79 -8.41 -19.24
C PRO A 120 7.35 -7.89 -19.37
N ASP A 121 6.35 -8.76 -19.19
CA ASP A 121 4.93 -8.43 -19.27
C ASP A 121 4.29 -8.10 -17.91
N TYR A 122 5.08 -7.96 -16.87
CA TYR A 122 4.54 -7.60 -15.56
C TYR A 122 3.88 -6.21 -15.61
N ARG A 123 2.61 -6.17 -15.21
CA ARG A 123 1.71 -5.00 -15.36
C ARG A 123 2.21 -3.70 -14.72
N ARG A 124 3.22 -3.75 -13.83
CA ARG A 124 3.77 -2.60 -13.13
C ARG A 124 5.23 -2.35 -13.49
N ASN A 125 5.66 -2.77 -14.66
CA ASN A 125 7.02 -2.50 -15.12
C ASN A 125 7.31 -1.00 -15.30
N ASP A 126 6.28 -0.17 -15.50
CA ASP A 126 6.37 1.29 -15.42
C ASP A 126 6.86 1.76 -14.04
N THR A 127 6.29 1.23 -12.98
CA THR A 127 6.72 1.51 -11.60
C THR A 127 8.12 0.99 -11.33
N VAL A 128 8.47 -0.19 -11.84
CA VAL A 128 9.80 -0.80 -11.70
C VAL A 128 10.87 0.08 -12.37
N LEU A 129 10.64 0.50 -13.62
CA LEU A 129 11.55 1.39 -14.36
C LEU A 129 11.73 2.73 -13.65
N TYR A 130 10.63 3.32 -13.14
CA TYR A 130 10.71 4.55 -12.37
C TYR A 130 11.62 4.40 -11.12
N GLN A 131 11.45 3.33 -10.35
CA GLN A 131 12.25 3.09 -9.15
C GLN A 131 13.71 2.75 -9.49
N LEU A 132 13.95 2.03 -10.60
CA LEU A 132 15.30 1.76 -11.10
C LEU A 132 16.02 3.04 -11.51
N ALA A 133 15.35 3.92 -12.27
CA ALA A 133 15.90 5.21 -12.65
C ALA A 133 16.23 6.06 -11.42
N ARG A 134 15.36 6.06 -10.41
CA ARG A 134 15.59 6.75 -9.14
C ARG A 134 16.78 6.16 -8.37
N ALA A 135 16.93 4.84 -8.34
CA ALA A 135 18.09 4.19 -7.71
C ALA A 135 19.41 4.60 -8.39
N TYR A 136 19.42 4.64 -9.71
CA TYR A 136 20.58 5.10 -10.48
C TYR A 136 20.89 6.58 -10.23
N GLU A 137 19.86 7.45 -10.22
CA GLU A 137 20.04 8.88 -9.94
C GLU A 137 20.69 9.10 -8.57
N ILE A 138 20.17 8.48 -7.52
CA ILE A 138 20.69 8.61 -6.15
C ILE A 138 22.11 8.04 -6.03
N SER A 139 22.44 7.02 -6.82
CA SER A 139 23.80 6.43 -6.90
C SER A 139 24.77 7.30 -7.70
N GLY A 140 24.30 8.38 -8.36
CA GLY A 140 25.12 9.21 -9.23
C GLY A 140 25.37 8.62 -10.63
N MET A 141 24.67 7.53 -10.99
CA MET A 141 24.73 6.86 -12.31
C MET A 141 23.73 7.52 -13.26
N THR A 142 24.01 8.77 -13.62
CA THR A 142 23.05 9.64 -14.35
C THR A 142 22.77 9.12 -15.77
N ASP A 143 23.77 8.56 -16.45
CA ASP A 143 23.60 8.05 -17.81
C ASP A 143 22.67 6.83 -17.81
N ASP A 144 22.85 5.90 -16.87
CA ASP A 144 21.98 4.72 -16.71
C ASP A 144 20.56 5.16 -16.31
N ALA A 145 20.42 6.15 -15.43
CA ALA A 145 19.11 6.71 -15.06
C ALA A 145 18.39 7.27 -16.28
N LEU A 146 19.08 8.00 -17.15
CA LEU A 146 18.52 8.59 -18.37
C LEU A 146 18.09 7.51 -19.37
N GLU A 147 18.86 6.44 -19.52
CA GLU A 147 18.51 5.30 -20.39
C GLU A 147 17.19 4.67 -19.94
N VAL A 148 17.07 4.38 -18.64
CA VAL A 148 15.85 3.78 -18.06
C VAL A 148 14.63 4.71 -18.17
N VAL A 149 14.82 6.03 -17.98
CA VAL A 149 13.74 7.00 -18.17
C VAL A 149 13.26 7.05 -19.62
N ASN A 150 14.17 6.98 -20.59
CA ASN A 150 13.80 6.91 -22.00
C ASN A 150 13.00 5.62 -22.31
N GLU A 151 13.41 4.47 -21.77
CA GLU A 151 12.64 3.23 -21.89
C GLU A 151 11.23 3.39 -21.29
N LEU A 152 11.10 4.04 -20.13
CA LEU A 152 9.81 4.28 -19.48
C LEU A 152 8.88 5.16 -20.33
N VAL A 153 9.43 6.17 -21.02
CA VAL A 153 8.65 7.09 -21.88
C VAL A 153 8.19 6.40 -23.18
N ASP A 154 8.99 5.47 -23.70
CA ASP A 154 8.70 4.76 -24.97
C ASP A 154 7.69 3.61 -24.82
N ARG A 155 7.30 3.25 -23.60
CA ARG A 155 6.29 2.21 -23.31
C ARG A 155 4.87 2.74 -23.31
#